data_70e2d87bbfbb274f8f87d94137f2c1ae
#
_entry.id   70e2d87bbfbb274f8f87d94137f2c1ae
#
_cell.length_a   1.000
_cell.length_b   1.000
_cell.length_c   1.000
_cell.angle_alpha   90.00
_cell.angle_beta   90.00
_cell.angle_gamma   90.00
#
_symmetry.space_group_name_H-M   'P 1'
#
loop_
_entity.id
_entity.type
_entity.pdbx_description
1 polymer ?
#
loop_
_entity_poly.entity_id
_entity_poly.type
_entity_poly.pdbx_seq_one_letter_code
_entity_poly.pdbx_strand_id
1 'polypeptide(L)'
;MAMRASPGPFLRVGSAEVATLAAGGAGGAERPGRPAPLQDETLGVASVLSQWRGVQGIHGETKGCQTASIATAEASAQAQTHADAQVQTEAPEPAAVVPVSQHDALRLAAFLRRVEVMVIRELNSNWQSHAFDGYEVNWTEPQQTVSCLHTLVYPPAQGQGLHVTGISWNSTGSVLACAYGRLDDGDWSTLKSYVCTWNLDRQGLNPQQPSAVVEVSSAVMCLAFHPTQPSHIAGGLYSGEVLVWDTSRPEDPLLWRTGLTDDTHTDPVYQVLWLPEPRHSHRFQVLSAATDGRVLLWRASGAGQLRLSKGFALAVQQLPRSTKLKKPPRGETEVGVTSVAFSSFDSSLFVLGTEGGFPLKCSLAAEAAALTRTASSVPLRAPVQFTFFPHGGPVYSVSCSPFHRNLFLSAGTDGHVHLYSMLQAQPLTSLQLSHKYLFAVRWSPVRPLVFAAASGEGDVQLFDLQKSSQKPTVSITQTQDGSPVYCLEFNSQQTQLLAAGDAKGMVKVWQLSTAFTEQGPRETEDLDQLEAEVAT
;
A
#
# COMPACT_ATOMS: atom_id res chain seq x y z
N MET A 1 -39.22 -14.96 -10.86
CA MET A 1 -38.62 -15.67 -9.72
C MET A 1 -37.70 -14.67 -9.05
N ALA A 2 -38.08 -14.18 -7.89
CA ALA A 2 -37.31 -13.15 -7.19
C ALA A 2 -36.11 -13.82 -6.50
N MET A 3 -34.92 -13.61 -7.02
CA MET A 3 -33.67 -13.96 -6.32
C MET A 3 -33.48 -13.00 -5.15
N ARG A 4 -33.53 -13.52 -3.95
CA ARG A 4 -33.10 -12.81 -2.74
C ARG A 4 -31.57 -12.69 -2.80
N ALA A 5 -31.09 -11.53 -3.20
CA ALA A 5 -29.69 -11.18 -3.00
C ALA A 5 -29.46 -10.97 -1.50
N SER A 6 -28.65 -11.81 -0.88
CA SER A 6 -28.12 -11.53 0.45
C SER A 6 -27.10 -10.39 0.29
N PRO A 7 -27.23 -9.30 1.05
CA PRO A 7 -26.23 -8.23 0.97
C PRO A 7 -24.92 -8.75 1.53
N GLY A 8 -23.87 -8.75 0.69
CA GLY A 8 -22.51 -9.02 1.10
C GLY A 8 -22.05 -8.03 2.18
N PRO A 9 -21.03 -8.36 2.97
CA PRO A 9 -20.62 -7.61 4.16
C PRO A 9 -20.09 -6.20 3.91
N PHE A 10 -19.96 -5.78 2.66
CA PHE A 10 -19.50 -4.43 2.31
C PHE A 10 -20.51 -3.31 2.60
N LEU A 11 -21.76 -3.59 2.94
CA LEU A 11 -22.84 -2.62 2.79
C LEU A 11 -23.43 -2.05 4.09
N ARG A 12 -22.76 -2.15 5.22
CA ARG A 12 -23.19 -1.44 6.41
C ARG A 12 -22.05 -0.68 7.09
N VAL A 13 -21.63 0.41 6.48
CA VAL A 13 -21.15 1.55 7.24
C VAL A 13 -22.40 2.25 7.77
N GLY A 14 -22.85 1.82 8.92
CA GLY A 14 -23.93 2.50 9.62
C GLY A 14 -23.49 3.92 9.94
N SER A 15 -24.19 4.91 9.42
CA SER A 15 -24.21 6.25 9.97
C SER A 15 -24.59 6.14 11.44
N ALA A 16 -23.61 6.27 12.32
CA ALA A 16 -23.87 6.46 13.74
C ALA A 16 -24.54 7.81 13.89
N GLU A 17 -25.84 7.81 14.05
CA GLU A 17 -26.56 8.96 14.60
C GLU A 17 -25.95 9.30 15.95
N VAL A 18 -25.34 10.48 16.01
CA VAL A 18 -24.95 11.09 17.26
C VAL A 18 -26.24 11.50 17.97
N ALA A 19 -26.67 10.67 18.89
CA ALA A 19 -27.73 11.02 19.82
C ALA A 19 -27.22 12.16 20.74
N THR A 20 -27.68 13.36 20.44
CA THR A 20 -27.50 14.52 21.32
C THR A 20 -28.41 14.33 22.53
N LEU A 21 -27.85 13.89 23.64
CA LEU A 21 -28.49 13.97 24.95
C LEU A 21 -28.39 15.41 25.44
N ALA A 22 -29.48 16.15 25.32
CA ALA A 22 -29.67 17.39 26.02
C ALA A 22 -29.97 17.09 27.49
N ALA A 23 -29.03 17.39 28.38
CA ALA A 23 -29.28 17.51 29.79
C ALA A 23 -29.14 18.99 30.17
N GLY A 24 -30.24 19.62 30.48
CA GLY A 24 -30.26 20.95 31.08
C GLY A 24 -29.81 20.94 32.52
N GLY A 25 -29.07 21.96 32.92
CA GLY A 25 -28.68 22.25 34.30
C GLY A 25 -27.94 23.55 34.36
N ALA A 26 -28.57 24.59 34.88
CA ALA A 26 -28.02 25.91 35.07
C ALA A 26 -26.94 25.89 36.16
N GLY A 27 -25.87 26.65 35.98
CA GLY A 27 -24.91 26.96 37.04
C GLY A 27 -23.61 27.55 36.54
N GLY A 28 -23.42 28.85 36.72
CA GLY A 28 -22.13 29.49 36.95
C GLY A 28 -21.14 29.53 35.79
N ALA A 29 -21.08 30.65 35.11
CA ALA A 29 -20.00 30.95 34.17
C ALA A 29 -18.70 31.25 34.92
N GLU A 30 -17.82 30.27 35.05
CA GLU A 30 -16.39 30.53 35.22
C GLU A 30 -15.71 30.47 33.84
N ARG A 31 -15.08 31.58 33.51
CA ARG A 31 -14.24 31.64 32.31
C ARG A 31 -13.14 30.59 32.44
N PRO A 32 -12.87 29.77 31.45
CA PRO A 32 -11.72 28.87 31.47
C PRO A 32 -10.46 29.72 31.62
N GLY A 33 -9.76 29.52 32.75
CA GLY A 33 -8.46 30.10 32.97
C GLY A 33 -7.51 29.76 31.85
N ARG A 34 -6.62 30.67 31.50
CA ARG A 34 -5.51 30.42 30.58
C ARG A 34 -4.85 29.10 30.97
N PRO A 35 -4.56 28.22 30.04
CA PRO A 35 -3.81 27.01 30.34
C PRO A 35 -2.52 27.44 31.04
N ALA A 36 -2.23 26.78 32.15
CA ALA A 36 -1.02 27.02 32.91
C ALA A 36 0.18 26.83 31.96
N PRO A 37 1.21 27.66 32.12
CA PRO A 37 2.41 27.49 31.30
C PRO A 37 2.99 26.09 31.56
N LEU A 38 3.79 25.60 30.64
CA LEU A 38 4.46 24.27 30.69
C LEU A 38 5.25 23.97 31.98
N GLN A 39 5.16 24.87 32.94
CA GLN A 39 5.70 24.77 34.28
C GLN A 39 4.67 24.31 35.29
N ASP A 40 3.59 23.74 34.84
CA ASP A 40 2.53 23.28 35.72
C ASP A 40 3.07 22.22 36.70
N GLU A 41 3.13 22.60 37.93
CA GLU A 41 3.58 21.75 39.05
C GLU A 41 2.70 20.52 39.22
N THR A 42 1.48 20.55 38.68
CA THR A 42 0.55 19.42 38.73
C THR A 42 1.02 18.24 37.87
N LEU A 43 1.89 18.48 36.89
CA LEU A 43 2.47 17.44 36.06
C LEU A 43 3.81 16.90 36.59
N GLY A 44 4.27 17.37 37.72
CA GLY A 44 5.53 16.92 38.30
C GLY A 44 6.78 17.31 37.46
N VAL A 45 6.61 18.18 36.50
CA VAL A 45 7.69 18.74 35.72
C VAL A 45 8.18 19.98 36.42
N ALA A 46 9.08 19.82 37.39
CA ALA A 46 9.87 20.94 37.86
C ALA A 46 10.64 21.50 36.67
N SER A 47 10.45 22.79 36.37
CA SER A 47 11.31 23.47 35.43
C SER A 47 12.72 23.41 35.97
N VAL A 48 13.52 22.50 35.45
CA VAL A 48 14.95 22.53 35.68
C VAL A 48 15.46 23.77 34.96
N LEU A 49 15.74 24.82 35.68
CA LEU A 49 16.50 25.94 35.15
C LEU A 49 17.78 25.34 34.57
N SER A 50 17.85 25.27 33.27
CA SER A 50 19.10 24.83 32.65
C SER A 50 20.18 25.77 33.19
N GLN A 51 21.28 25.23 33.60
CA GLN A 51 22.43 26.04 34.06
C GLN A 51 22.78 27.08 32.97
N TRP A 52 22.51 26.75 31.74
CA TRP A 52 22.63 27.59 30.58
C TRP A 52 21.70 28.82 30.63
N ARG A 53 20.44 28.69 31.04
CA ARG A 53 19.53 29.81 31.21
C ARG A 53 19.85 30.67 32.44
N GLY A 54 20.35 30.04 33.50
CA GLY A 54 20.77 30.75 34.70
C GLY A 54 21.95 31.67 34.47
N VAL A 55 22.89 31.25 33.63
CA VAL A 55 24.07 32.04 33.27
C VAL A 55 23.72 33.16 32.27
N GLN A 56 22.76 32.90 31.38
CA GLN A 56 22.31 33.91 30.43
C GLN A 56 21.48 35.03 31.02
N GLY A 57 20.77 34.79 32.09
CA GLY A 57 19.98 35.81 32.74
C GLY A 57 20.82 36.92 33.35
N ILE A 58 22.13 36.70 33.50
CA ILE A 58 23.04 37.65 34.15
C ILE A 58 23.74 38.58 33.15
N HIS A 59 24.06 38.12 31.98
CA HIS A 59 24.69 38.94 30.95
C HIS A 59 24.32 38.41 29.57
N GLY A 60 23.18 38.80 29.08
CA GLY A 60 22.67 38.39 27.77
C GLY A 60 23.52 38.86 26.56
N GLU A 61 24.73 38.41 26.50
CA GLU A 61 25.57 38.61 25.33
C GLU A 61 25.75 37.34 24.53
N THR A 62 24.71 36.61 24.35
CA THR A 62 24.57 35.78 23.18
C THR A 62 24.21 36.67 22.04
N LYS A 63 25.04 37.57 21.72
CA LYS A 63 24.88 38.27 20.47
C LYS A 63 25.11 37.27 19.41
N GLY A 64 24.14 37.17 18.61
CA GLY A 64 24.21 36.57 17.33
C GLY A 64 25.29 37.19 16.49
N CYS A 65 26.41 37.21 17.07
CA CYS A 65 27.62 37.72 16.52
C CYS A 65 28.04 36.97 15.29
N GLN A 66 27.33 35.92 14.99
CA GLN A 66 27.79 34.98 14.01
C GLN A 66 27.22 35.21 12.64
N THR A 67 26.13 35.90 12.56
CA THR A 67 25.34 35.83 11.33
C THR A 67 25.78 36.75 10.23
N ALA A 68 26.46 37.83 10.55
CA ALA A 68 26.82 38.83 9.52
C ALA A 68 28.07 38.47 8.70
N SER A 69 28.99 37.72 9.23
CA SER A 69 30.23 37.37 8.52
C SER A 69 30.15 36.05 7.72
N ILE A 70 29.16 35.22 8.04
CA ILE A 70 29.00 33.92 7.38
C ILE A 70 28.29 34.08 6.03
N ALA A 71 27.33 34.98 5.94
CA ALA A 71 26.51 35.14 4.75
C ALA A 71 27.27 35.58 3.49
N THR A 72 28.34 36.30 3.63
CA THR A 72 29.15 36.76 2.48
C THR A 72 30.18 35.75 1.99
N ALA A 73 30.62 34.82 2.83
CA ALA A 73 31.53 33.77 2.43
C ALA A 73 30.79 32.61 1.72
N GLU A 74 29.57 32.33 2.14
CA GLU A 74 28.74 31.28 1.53
C GLU A 74 28.29 31.65 0.10
N ALA A 75 28.01 32.89 -0.17
CA ALA A 75 27.57 33.32 -1.51
C ALA A 75 28.66 33.14 -2.57
N SER A 76 29.93 33.30 -2.22
CA SER A 76 31.04 33.05 -3.15
C SER A 76 31.43 31.57 -3.27
N ALA A 77 31.12 30.75 -2.25
CA ALA A 77 31.32 29.31 -2.32
C ALA A 77 30.24 28.60 -3.17
N GLN A 78 29.01 29.13 -3.13
CA GLN A 78 27.91 28.60 -3.95
C GLN A 78 28.08 28.90 -5.46
N ALA A 79 28.76 29.96 -5.82
CA ALA A 79 29.06 30.24 -7.22
C ALA A 79 30.13 29.31 -7.81
N GLN A 80 30.98 28.72 -6.98
CA GLN A 80 32.00 27.76 -7.42
C GLN A 80 31.44 26.34 -7.60
N THR A 81 30.38 25.96 -6.87
CA THR A 81 29.76 24.63 -7.03
C THR A 81 29.07 24.43 -8.37
N HIS A 82 28.68 25.52 -9.06
CA HIS A 82 28.14 25.39 -10.42
C HIS A 82 29.18 25.11 -11.50
N ALA A 83 30.46 25.31 -11.23
CA ALA A 83 31.54 24.95 -12.16
C ALA A 83 31.88 23.44 -12.09
N ASP A 84 31.72 22.83 -10.92
CA ASP A 84 32.03 21.42 -10.71
C ASP A 84 30.97 20.49 -11.33
N ALA A 85 29.74 20.96 -11.55
CA ALA A 85 28.70 20.17 -12.19
C ALA A 85 29.00 19.83 -13.67
N GLN A 86 29.87 20.58 -14.34
CA GLN A 86 30.30 20.28 -15.71
C GLN A 86 31.36 19.17 -15.78
N VAL A 87 32.08 18.90 -14.67
CA VAL A 87 33.12 17.88 -14.62
C VAL A 87 32.53 16.49 -14.33
N GLN A 88 31.32 16.43 -13.79
CA GLN A 88 30.66 15.16 -13.48
C GLN A 88 30.11 14.42 -14.71
N THR A 89 30.11 15.06 -15.90
CA THR A 89 29.62 14.44 -17.14
C THR A 89 30.70 13.73 -17.96
N GLU A 90 31.96 13.90 -17.64
CA GLU A 90 33.03 13.10 -18.22
C GLU A 90 33.33 11.92 -17.29
N ALA A 91 33.26 10.70 -17.85
CA ALA A 91 33.63 9.49 -17.11
C ALA A 91 35.03 9.68 -16.53
N PRO A 92 35.24 9.52 -15.22
CA PRO A 92 36.54 9.72 -14.64
C PRO A 92 37.51 8.69 -15.23
N GLU A 93 38.51 9.14 -15.98
CA GLU A 93 39.70 8.34 -16.16
C GLU A 93 40.21 7.96 -14.75
N PRO A 94 40.70 6.74 -14.55
CA PRO A 94 41.19 6.32 -13.25
C PRO A 94 42.22 7.37 -12.78
N ALA A 95 41.86 8.10 -11.75
CA ALA A 95 42.67 9.16 -11.19
C ALA A 95 44.05 8.58 -10.90
N ALA A 96 45.06 9.02 -11.67
CA ALA A 96 46.43 8.74 -11.35
C ALA A 96 46.64 9.23 -9.91
N VAL A 97 46.97 8.31 -9.02
CA VAL A 97 47.34 8.64 -7.63
C VAL A 97 48.45 9.65 -7.72
N VAL A 98 48.13 10.92 -7.57
CA VAL A 98 49.11 11.99 -7.51
C VAL A 98 49.93 11.71 -6.26
N PRO A 99 51.24 11.38 -6.39
CA PRO A 99 52.06 11.12 -5.23
C PRO A 99 52.12 12.41 -4.40
N VAL A 100 51.56 12.36 -3.18
CA VAL A 100 51.67 13.46 -2.22
C VAL A 100 53.16 13.80 -2.10
N SER A 101 53.55 14.99 -2.54
CA SER A 101 54.94 15.37 -2.51
C SER A 101 55.42 15.36 -1.05
N GLN A 102 56.66 14.95 -0.79
CA GLN A 102 57.24 14.93 0.57
C GLN A 102 57.10 16.30 1.27
N HIS A 103 57.08 17.38 0.50
CA HIS A 103 56.90 18.73 1.01
C HIS A 103 55.48 18.98 1.55
N ASP A 104 54.47 18.42 0.94
CA ASP A 104 53.07 18.56 1.40
C ASP A 104 52.83 17.73 2.67
N ALA A 105 53.43 16.55 2.76
CA ALA A 105 53.39 15.73 3.97
C ALA A 105 54.04 16.41 5.18
N LEU A 106 55.17 17.09 4.98
CA LEU A 106 55.85 17.83 6.05
C LEU A 106 55.04 19.06 6.50
N ARG A 107 54.45 19.78 5.57
CA ARG A 107 53.56 20.91 5.88
C ARG A 107 52.30 20.45 6.62
N LEU A 108 51.72 19.34 6.19
CA LEU A 108 50.56 18.74 6.85
C LEU A 108 50.93 18.29 8.27
N ALA A 109 52.06 17.62 8.45
CA ALA A 109 52.55 17.20 9.76
C ALA A 109 52.80 18.39 10.71
N ALA A 110 53.42 19.46 10.19
CA ALA A 110 53.63 20.70 10.95
C ALA A 110 52.31 21.39 11.33
N PHE A 111 51.33 21.39 10.43
CA PHE A 111 49.99 21.88 10.69
C PHE A 111 49.31 21.05 11.77
N LEU A 112 49.25 19.72 11.62
CA LEU A 112 48.64 18.80 12.56
C LEU A 112 49.25 18.96 13.97
N ARG A 113 50.56 19.02 14.10
CA ARG A 113 51.21 19.27 15.40
C ARG A 113 50.85 20.60 16.02
N ARG A 114 50.65 21.63 15.23
CA ARG A 114 50.25 22.95 15.73
C ARG A 114 48.83 22.96 16.27
N VAL A 115 47.92 22.23 15.62
CA VAL A 115 46.49 22.21 16.01
C VAL A 115 46.15 21.08 16.98
N GLU A 116 47.02 20.07 17.12
CA GLU A 116 46.82 18.87 17.94
C GLU A 116 46.32 19.17 19.36
N VAL A 117 47.03 20.04 20.07
CA VAL A 117 46.69 20.38 21.45
C VAL A 117 45.32 21.03 21.55
N MET A 118 44.96 21.87 20.60
CA MET A 118 43.69 22.55 20.56
C MET A 118 42.56 21.55 20.22
N VAL A 119 42.78 20.71 19.22
CA VAL A 119 41.81 19.68 18.82
C VAL A 119 41.58 18.67 19.94
N ILE A 120 42.62 18.16 20.57
CA ILE A 120 42.52 17.23 21.69
C ILE A 120 41.76 17.87 22.87
N ARG A 121 42.02 19.15 23.17
CA ARG A 121 41.31 19.86 24.21
C ARG A 121 39.81 19.97 23.91
N GLU A 122 39.46 20.35 22.70
CA GLU A 122 38.05 20.49 22.29
C GLU A 122 37.34 19.13 22.23
N LEU A 123 38.00 18.08 21.73
CA LEU A 123 37.48 16.72 21.73
C LEU A 123 37.26 16.20 23.16
N ASN A 124 38.18 16.43 24.08
CA ASN A 124 38.02 16.05 25.48
C ASN A 124 36.92 16.83 26.16
N SER A 125 36.77 18.12 25.86
CA SER A 125 35.69 18.96 26.34
C SER A 125 34.33 18.44 25.84
N ASN A 126 34.25 18.08 24.56
CA ASN A 126 33.05 17.49 23.99
C ASN A 126 32.74 16.11 24.58
N TRP A 127 33.76 15.27 24.79
CA TRP A 127 33.55 13.95 25.39
C TRP A 127 33.12 14.01 26.87
N GLN A 128 33.55 15.01 27.59
CA GLN A 128 33.13 15.25 28.99
C GLN A 128 31.79 15.99 29.08
N SER A 129 31.32 16.56 27.97
CA SER A 129 30.06 17.28 27.94
C SER A 129 28.93 16.33 27.56
N HIS A 130 27.96 16.17 28.46
CA HIS A 130 26.70 15.47 28.18
C HIS A 130 25.66 16.37 27.48
N ALA A 131 26.07 17.57 27.04
CA ALA A 131 25.16 18.55 26.45
C ALA A 131 24.53 18.10 25.12
N PHE A 132 25.16 17.12 24.45
CA PHE A 132 24.70 16.57 23.17
C PHE A 132 24.23 15.12 23.29
N ASP A 133 24.09 14.56 24.48
CA ASP A 133 23.54 13.23 24.68
C ASP A 133 22.09 13.22 24.22
N GLY A 134 21.80 12.41 23.20
CA GLY A 134 20.48 12.36 22.55
C GLY A 134 20.19 13.49 21.55
N TYR A 135 21.18 14.32 21.23
CA TYR A 135 21.06 15.33 20.19
C TYR A 135 21.44 14.71 18.84
N GLU A 136 20.41 14.37 18.07
CA GLU A 136 20.58 14.01 16.66
C GLU A 136 20.50 15.28 15.82
N VAL A 137 21.60 15.63 15.16
CA VAL A 137 21.62 16.73 14.19
C VAL A 137 20.92 16.24 12.92
N ASN A 138 19.68 16.59 12.77
CA ASN A 138 18.95 16.37 11.54
C ASN A 138 19.37 17.44 10.52
N TRP A 139 20.44 17.16 9.80
CA TRP A 139 20.94 18.05 8.71
C TRP A 139 20.04 18.04 7.48
N THR A 140 19.14 17.09 7.41
CA THR A 140 18.08 17.13 6.42
C THR A 140 17.02 18.09 6.93
N GLU A 141 16.78 19.18 6.19
CA GLU A 141 15.46 19.80 6.22
C GLU A 141 14.43 18.67 6.22
N PRO A 142 13.30 18.79 6.94
CA PRO A 142 12.25 17.78 6.86
C PRO A 142 11.77 17.76 5.42
N GLN A 143 12.49 17.05 4.55
CA GLN A 143 11.99 16.69 3.23
C GLN A 143 10.71 15.95 3.53
N GLN A 144 9.62 16.47 3.01
CA GLN A 144 8.35 15.78 3.11
C GLN A 144 8.60 14.35 2.67
N THR A 145 8.55 13.43 3.62
CA THR A 145 8.81 11.99 3.35
C THR A 145 7.85 11.44 2.32
N VAL A 146 6.70 12.11 2.15
CA VAL A 146 5.69 11.82 1.13
C VAL A 146 5.02 13.14 0.70
N SER A 147 4.87 13.35 -0.59
CA SER A 147 4.17 14.50 -1.17
C SER A 147 3.09 14.05 -2.16
N CYS A 148 1.98 14.79 -2.23
CA CYS A 148 0.95 14.53 -3.23
C CYS A 148 1.37 15.12 -4.58
N LEU A 149 1.57 14.25 -5.57
CA LEU A 149 1.97 14.68 -6.91
C LEU A 149 0.77 15.04 -7.78
N HIS A 150 -0.28 14.18 -7.77
CA HIS A 150 -1.50 14.38 -8.53
C HIS A 150 -2.73 14.03 -7.72
N THR A 151 -3.82 14.77 -7.94
CA THR A 151 -5.17 14.43 -7.47
C THR A 151 -6.06 14.26 -8.69
N LEU A 152 -6.35 13.02 -9.07
CA LEU A 152 -7.09 12.66 -10.26
C LEU A 152 -8.57 12.48 -9.91
N VAL A 153 -9.44 13.07 -10.69
CA VAL A 153 -10.89 13.04 -10.50
C VAL A 153 -11.58 12.92 -11.86
N TYR A 154 -12.60 12.06 -11.93
CA TYR A 154 -13.49 12.04 -13.07
C TYR A 154 -14.83 12.66 -12.65
N PRO A 155 -15.13 13.93 -13.05
CA PRO A 155 -16.30 14.66 -12.56
C PRO A 155 -17.64 13.96 -12.77
N PRO A 156 -17.90 13.24 -13.89
CA PRO A 156 -19.13 12.48 -14.05
C PRO A 156 -19.32 11.35 -13.03
N ALA A 157 -18.24 10.65 -12.68
CA ALA A 157 -18.28 9.60 -11.66
C ALA A 157 -18.50 10.19 -10.26
N GLN A 158 -17.82 11.29 -9.95
CA GLN A 158 -17.99 12.00 -8.68
C GLN A 158 -19.38 12.57 -8.52
N GLY A 159 -19.97 13.14 -9.59
CA GLY A 159 -21.34 13.67 -9.59
C GLY A 159 -22.40 12.58 -9.35
N GLN A 160 -22.11 11.34 -9.67
CA GLN A 160 -22.96 10.17 -9.40
C GLN A 160 -22.66 9.53 -8.04
N GLY A 161 -21.71 10.03 -7.26
CA GLY A 161 -21.29 9.48 -5.98
C GLY A 161 -20.61 8.11 -6.11
N LEU A 162 -19.90 7.86 -7.21
CA LEU A 162 -19.17 6.62 -7.41
C LEU A 162 -17.86 6.62 -6.62
N HIS A 163 -17.51 5.45 -6.08
CA HIS A 163 -16.27 5.22 -5.36
C HIS A 163 -15.18 4.69 -6.29
N VAL A 164 -13.92 4.90 -5.95
CA VAL A 164 -12.80 4.18 -6.60
C VAL A 164 -12.72 2.78 -6.00
N THR A 165 -13.06 1.78 -6.78
CA THR A 165 -13.12 0.37 -6.35
C THR A 165 -11.83 -0.39 -6.61
N GLY A 166 -11.03 0.06 -7.59
CA GLY A 166 -9.76 -0.56 -7.92
C GLY A 166 -8.86 0.37 -8.71
N ILE A 167 -7.56 0.16 -8.58
CA ILE A 167 -6.52 0.88 -9.32
C ILE A 167 -5.49 -0.13 -9.83
N SER A 168 -4.84 0.18 -10.93
CA SER A 168 -3.72 -0.60 -11.46
C SER A 168 -2.80 0.27 -12.32
N TRP A 169 -1.50 0.00 -12.24
CA TRP A 169 -0.49 0.60 -13.11
C TRP A 169 -0.25 -0.26 -14.33
N ASN A 170 -0.02 0.38 -15.47
CA ASN A 170 0.34 -0.35 -16.69
C ASN A 170 1.78 -0.87 -16.64
N SER A 171 2.13 -1.70 -17.60
CA SER A 171 3.47 -2.34 -17.71
C SER A 171 4.64 -1.37 -17.85
N THR A 172 4.39 -0.12 -18.27
CA THR A 172 5.43 0.93 -18.37
C THR A 172 5.49 1.83 -17.12
N GLY A 173 4.52 1.71 -16.21
CA GLY A 173 4.40 2.57 -15.02
C GLY A 173 3.92 3.99 -15.29
N SER A 174 3.67 4.35 -16.56
CA SER A 174 3.28 5.71 -16.96
C SER A 174 1.77 5.96 -16.92
N VAL A 175 0.96 4.90 -17.00
CA VAL A 175 -0.50 5.00 -17.03
C VAL A 175 -1.11 4.35 -15.81
N LEU A 176 -2.00 5.10 -15.14
CA LEU A 176 -2.82 4.62 -14.04
C LEU A 176 -4.25 4.40 -14.54
N ALA A 177 -4.81 3.21 -14.30
CA ALA A 177 -6.22 2.92 -14.50
C ALA A 177 -6.97 2.91 -13.17
N CYS A 178 -8.19 3.42 -13.19
CA CYS A 178 -9.09 3.47 -12.05
C CYS A 178 -10.45 2.91 -12.44
N ALA A 179 -11.00 2.05 -11.60
CA ALA A 179 -12.37 1.59 -11.69
C ALA A 179 -13.27 2.41 -10.78
N TYR A 180 -14.42 2.80 -11.27
CA TYR A 180 -15.45 3.49 -10.52
C TYR A 180 -16.70 2.62 -10.41
N GLY A 181 -17.26 2.52 -9.22
CA GLY A 181 -18.47 1.76 -8.95
C GLY A 181 -19.10 2.18 -7.63
N ARG A 182 -20.30 1.67 -7.35
CA ARG A 182 -20.95 1.80 -6.03
C ARG A 182 -20.94 0.46 -5.33
N LEU A 183 -20.62 0.50 -4.06
CA LEU A 183 -20.57 -0.67 -3.19
C LEU A 183 -21.71 -0.69 -2.17
N ASP A 184 -22.40 0.43 -2.01
CA ASP A 184 -23.39 0.73 -0.98
C ASP A 184 -24.84 0.74 -1.47
N ASP A 185 -25.06 0.60 -2.78
CA ASP A 185 -26.38 0.65 -3.39
C ASP A 185 -26.82 -0.73 -3.88
N GLY A 186 -27.99 -1.17 -3.42
CA GLY A 186 -28.60 -2.42 -3.86
C GLY A 186 -29.03 -2.45 -5.34
N ASP A 187 -29.05 -1.29 -6.00
CA ASP A 187 -29.49 -1.16 -7.39
C ASP A 187 -28.30 -0.99 -8.36
N TRP A 188 -27.41 -1.98 -8.34
CA TRP A 188 -26.21 -2.04 -9.17
C TRP A 188 -26.50 -2.05 -10.69
N SER A 189 -27.74 -2.29 -11.09
CA SER A 189 -28.14 -2.41 -12.50
C SER A 189 -28.50 -1.07 -13.14
N THR A 190 -28.78 -0.03 -12.37
CA THR A 190 -29.27 1.26 -12.88
C THR A 190 -28.19 2.30 -13.13
N LEU A 191 -27.04 2.18 -12.45
CA LEU A 191 -25.97 3.14 -12.56
C LEU A 191 -24.85 2.63 -13.46
N LYS A 192 -24.41 3.49 -14.37
CA LYS A 192 -23.21 3.25 -15.18
C LYS A 192 -21.96 3.34 -14.30
N SER A 193 -21.04 2.46 -14.55
CA SER A 193 -19.69 2.47 -14.00
C SER A 193 -18.68 2.89 -15.06
N TYR A 194 -17.48 3.25 -14.62
CA TYR A 194 -16.46 3.73 -15.53
C TYR A 194 -15.11 3.08 -15.23
N VAL A 195 -14.35 2.83 -16.28
CA VAL A 195 -12.90 2.61 -16.20
C VAL A 195 -12.22 3.80 -16.87
N CYS A 196 -11.42 4.51 -16.10
CA CYS A 196 -10.72 5.71 -16.56
C CYS A 196 -9.20 5.48 -16.51
N THR A 197 -8.47 6.04 -17.48
CA THR A 197 -7.01 5.99 -17.47
C THR A 197 -6.41 7.38 -17.54
N TRP A 198 -5.29 7.59 -16.85
CA TRP A 198 -4.47 8.80 -16.92
C TRP A 198 -3.03 8.44 -17.25
N ASN A 199 -2.48 9.12 -18.27
CA ASN A 199 -1.06 9.03 -18.57
C ASN A 199 -0.34 10.16 -17.82
N LEU A 200 0.43 9.79 -16.79
CA LEU A 200 1.08 10.76 -15.88
C LEU A 200 2.32 11.41 -16.51
N ASP A 201 2.95 10.77 -17.51
CA ASP A 201 4.11 11.32 -18.21
C ASP A 201 3.72 12.33 -19.29
N ARG A 202 2.41 12.53 -19.51
CA ARG A 202 1.93 13.48 -20.52
C ARG A 202 2.15 14.91 -20.08
N GLN A 203 2.83 15.70 -20.89
CA GLN A 203 2.96 17.14 -20.67
C GLN A 203 1.57 17.80 -20.67
N GLY A 204 1.28 18.61 -19.63
CA GLY A 204 -0.01 19.26 -19.48
C GLY A 204 -1.14 18.32 -19.09
N LEU A 205 -0.87 17.33 -18.27
CA LEU A 205 -1.89 16.44 -17.70
C LEU A 205 -3.01 17.26 -17.05
N ASN A 206 -4.25 17.03 -17.51
CA ASN A 206 -5.44 17.55 -16.84
C ASN A 206 -5.96 16.50 -15.84
N PRO A 207 -5.89 16.76 -14.53
CA PRO A 207 -6.33 15.81 -13.51
C PRO A 207 -7.81 15.43 -13.58
N GLN A 208 -8.65 16.30 -14.18
CA GLN A 208 -10.10 16.09 -14.31
C GLN A 208 -10.51 15.45 -15.64
N GLN A 209 -9.57 15.22 -16.53
CA GLN A 209 -9.83 14.68 -17.86
C GLN A 209 -8.99 13.41 -18.09
N PRO A 210 -9.58 12.23 -17.95
CA PRO A 210 -8.91 10.97 -18.28
C PRO A 210 -8.46 10.90 -19.74
N SER A 211 -7.40 10.17 -19.99
CA SER A 211 -6.90 9.90 -21.35
C SER A 211 -7.82 8.95 -22.12
N ALA A 212 -8.45 8.01 -21.43
CA ALA A 212 -9.50 7.14 -21.96
C ALA A 212 -10.56 6.91 -20.88
N VAL A 213 -11.81 6.76 -21.32
CA VAL A 213 -12.98 6.46 -20.50
C VAL A 213 -13.73 5.30 -21.13
N VAL A 214 -13.97 4.25 -20.39
CA VAL A 214 -14.80 3.12 -20.78
C VAL A 214 -16.04 3.09 -19.89
N GLU A 215 -17.24 3.22 -20.48
CA GLU A 215 -18.49 3.02 -19.78
C GLU A 215 -18.81 1.54 -19.64
N VAL A 216 -19.21 1.12 -18.46
CA VAL A 216 -19.56 -0.26 -18.13
C VAL A 216 -20.95 -0.31 -17.51
N SER A 217 -21.76 -1.29 -17.90
CA SER A 217 -23.17 -1.41 -17.48
C SER A 217 -23.34 -1.94 -16.05
N SER A 218 -22.30 -2.46 -15.43
CA SER A 218 -22.31 -2.99 -14.05
C SER A 218 -21.15 -2.42 -13.28
N ALA A 219 -21.25 -2.33 -11.95
CA ALA A 219 -20.17 -1.84 -11.11
C ALA A 219 -18.89 -2.65 -11.33
N VAL A 220 -17.79 -1.97 -11.64
CA VAL A 220 -16.48 -2.58 -11.75
C VAL A 220 -15.89 -2.69 -10.34
N MET A 221 -15.66 -3.92 -9.87
CA MET A 221 -15.20 -4.20 -8.52
C MET A 221 -13.69 -4.20 -8.37
N CYS A 222 -13.01 -4.62 -9.42
CA CYS A 222 -11.55 -4.74 -9.46
C CYS A 222 -11.04 -4.62 -10.89
N LEU A 223 -9.76 -4.26 -11.05
CA LEU A 223 -9.10 -4.23 -12.35
C LEU A 223 -7.62 -4.58 -12.24
N ALA A 224 -7.05 -5.02 -13.35
CA ALA A 224 -5.62 -5.29 -13.48
C ALA A 224 -5.15 -5.02 -14.90
N PHE A 225 -4.08 -4.24 -15.05
CA PHE A 225 -3.39 -4.10 -16.33
C PHE A 225 -2.67 -5.39 -16.70
N HIS A 226 -2.58 -5.63 -17.99
CA HIS A 226 -1.82 -6.74 -18.54
C HIS A 226 -0.31 -6.51 -18.32
N PRO A 227 0.46 -7.53 -17.89
CA PRO A 227 1.87 -7.36 -17.50
C PRO A 227 2.79 -6.91 -18.64
N THR A 228 2.43 -7.16 -19.91
CA THR A 228 3.28 -6.85 -21.07
C THR A 228 2.59 -6.00 -22.14
N GLN A 229 1.24 -5.95 -22.14
CA GLN A 229 0.45 -5.14 -23.08
C GLN A 229 -0.07 -3.90 -22.36
N PRO A 230 0.53 -2.72 -22.56
CA PRO A 230 0.27 -1.54 -21.74
C PRO A 230 -1.14 -0.93 -21.92
N SER A 231 -1.88 -1.34 -22.94
CA SER A 231 -3.24 -0.87 -23.21
C SER A 231 -4.33 -1.84 -22.76
N HIS A 232 -3.99 -3.10 -22.41
CA HIS A 232 -4.97 -4.10 -22.03
C HIS A 232 -5.28 -4.07 -20.53
N ILE A 233 -6.56 -4.05 -20.19
CA ILE A 233 -7.05 -4.05 -18.81
C ILE A 233 -8.08 -5.17 -18.67
N ALA A 234 -7.94 -6.01 -17.63
CA ALA A 234 -8.99 -6.92 -17.20
C ALA A 234 -9.75 -6.31 -16.05
N GLY A 235 -11.07 -6.51 -15.98
CA GLY A 235 -11.91 -6.08 -14.89
C GLY A 235 -12.94 -7.12 -14.51
N GLY A 236 -13.24 -7.20 -13.21
CA GLY A 236 -14.29 -8.01 -12.63
C GLY A 236 -15.47 -7.16 -12.25
N LEU A 237 -16.67 -7.64 -12.56
CA LEU A 237 -17.89 -6.90 -12.35
C LEU A 237 -18.70 -7.43 -11.16
N TYR A 238 -19.60 -6.60 -10.66
CA TYR A 238 -20.60 -6.98 -9.66
C TYR A 238 -21.55 -8.05 -10.19
N SER A 239 -21.82 -8.05 -11.50
CA SER A 239 -22.66 -9.06 -12.17
C SER A 239 -22.03 -10.46 -12.22
N GLY A 240 -20.76 -10.62 -11.83
CA GLY A 240 -20.02 -11.87 -11.95
C GLY A 240 -19.27 -12.01 -13.29
N GLU A 241 -19.45 -11.10 -14.23
CA GLU A 241 -18.73 -11.11 -15.51
C GLU A 241 -17.29 -10.63 -15.35
N VAL A 242 -16.45 -11.13 -16.26
CA VAL A 242 -15.07 -10.64 -16.46
C VAL A 242 -14.97 -10.07 -17.85
N LEU A 243 -14.47 -8.83 -17.93
CA LEU A 243 -14.26 -8.11 -19.20
C LEU A 243 -12.79 -7.81 -19.38
N VAL A 244 -12.37 -7.72 -20.63
CA VAL A 244 -11.03 -7.26 -21.01
C VAL A 244 -11.18 -6.16 -22.05
N TRP A 245 -10.55 -5.04 -21.80
CA TRP A 245 -10.56 -3.87 -22.67
C TRP A 245 -9.18 -3.57 -23.23
N ASP A 246 -9.17 -2.94 -24.41
CA ASP A 246 -8.00 -2.33 -25.02
C ASP A 246 -8.23 -0.80 -25.11
N THR A 247 -7.54 -0.06 -24.27
CA THR A 247 -7.66 1.41 -24.21
C THR A 247 -7.07 2.13 -25.41
N SER A 248 -6.37 1.42 -26.30
CA SER A 248 -5.91 1.96 -27.58
C SER A 248 -7.02 2.07 -28.62
N ARG A 249 -8.19 1.49 -28.37
CA ARG A 249 -9.36 1.49 -29.26
C ARG A 249 -10.48 2.35 -28.66
N PRO A 250 -10.53 3.64 -28.94
CA PRO A 250 -11.48 4.53 -28.27
C PRO A 250 -12.96 4.25 -28.62
N GLU A 251 -13.24 3.76 -29.83
CA GLU A 251 -14.62 3.51 -30.30
C GLU A 251 -15.18 2.18 -29.83
N ASP A 252 -14.36 1.12 -29.79
CA ASP A 252 -14.74 -0.22 -29.33
C ASP A 252 -13.61 -0.83 -28.47
N PRO A 253 -13.54 -0.42 -27.20
CA PRO A 253 -12.48 -0.88 -26.31
C PRO A 253 -12.65 -2.33 -25.85
N LEU A 254 -13.83 -2.93 -25.96
CA LEU A 254 -14.08 -4.29 -25.48
C LEU A 254 -13.41 -5.34 -26.36
N LEU A 255 -12.41 -6.06 -25.80
CA LEU A 255 -11.74 -7.17 -26.50
C LEU A 255 -12.42 -8.51 -26.26
N TRP A 256 -12.61 -8.86 -24.99
CA TRP A 256 -13.16 -10.16 -24.58
C TRP A 256 -14.07 -10.02 -23.37
N ARG A 257 -15.06 -10.91 -23.30
CA ARG A 257 -15.96 -11.03 -22.15
C ARG A 257 -16.30 -12.49 -21.88
N THR A 258 -16.68 -12.80 -20.65
CA THR A 258 -17.18 -14.13 -20.28
C THR A 258 -18.65 -14.30 -20.73
N GLY A 259 -19.42 -13.22 -20.75
CA GLY A 259 -20.86 -13.27 -20.80
C GLY A 259 -21.48 -13.87 -19.53
N LEU A 260 -22.78 -13.99 -19.49
CA LEU A 260 -23.52 -14.63 -18.38
C LEU A 260 -23.85 -16.06 -18.79
N THR A 261 -23.04 -17.01 -18.33
CA THR A 261 -23.16 -18.45 -18.60
C THR A 261 -23.10 -19.22 -17.28
N ASP A 262 -23.36 -20.52 -17.31
CA ASP A 262 -23.21 -21.38 -16.12
C ASP A 262 -21.76 -21.44 -15.58
N ASP A 263 -20.79 -21.12 -16.44
CA ASP A 263 -19.37 -21.06 -16.06
C ASP A 263 -19.00 -19.74 -15.36
N THR A 264 -19.76 -18.67 -15.54
CA THR A 264 -19.47 -17.37 -14.95
C THR A 264 -19.76 -17.34 -13.47
N HIS A 265 -19.13 -16.40 -12.75
CA HIS A 265 -19.41 -16.19 -11.35
C HIS A 265 -20.88 -15.79 -11.14
N THR A 266 -21.46 -16.28 -10.05
CA THR A 266 -22.82 -15.91 -9.62
C THR A 266 -22.85 -14.70 -8.72
N ASP A 267 -21.71 -14.36 -8.14
CA ASP A 267 -21.51 -13.28 -7.19
C ASP A 267 -20.44 -12.30 -7.68
N PRO A 268 -20.31 -11.13 -7.04
CA PRO A 268 -19.34 -10.12 -7.44
C PRO A 268 -17.91 -10.62 -7.50
N VAL A 269 -17.19 -10.24 -8.55
CA VAL A 269 -15.77 -10.56 -8.75
C VAL A 269 -14.92 -9.54 -8.03
N TYR A 270 -14.32 -9.94 -6.91
CA TYR A 270 -13.49 -9.04 -6.09
C TYR A 270 -12.06 -8.90 -6.54
N GLN A 271 -11.55 -9.87 -7.29
CA GLN A 271 -10.17 -9.80 -7.77
C GLN A 271 -10.02 -10.42 -9.16
N VAL A 272 -9.25 -9.72 -10.01
CA VAL A 272 -8.75 -10.24 -11.28
C VAL A 272 -7.23 -10.12 -11.33
N LEU A 273 -6.57 -11.10 -11.93
CA LEU A 273 -5.13 -11.14 -12.11
C LEU A 273 -4.79 -11.71 -13.48
N TRP A 274 -3.62 -11.36 -14.01
CA TRP A 274 -3.07 -11.95 -15.21
C TRP A 274 -2.02 -13.01 -14.84
N LEU A 275 -2.19 -14.22 -15.34
CA LEU A 275 -1.25 -15.31 -15.12
C LEU A 275 -0.65 -15.77 -16.45
N PRO A 276 0.66 -16.03 -16.50
CA PRO A 276 1.27 -16.60 -17.70
C PRO A 276 0.75 -18.02 -17.94
N GLU A 277 0.57 -18.40 -19.19
CA GLU A 277 0.22 -19.77 -19.54
C GLU A 277 1.42 -20.70 -19.30
N PRO A 278 1.22 -21.87 -18.65
CA PRO A 278 2.33 -22.77 -18.31
C PRO A 278 3.17 -23.26 -19.50
N ARG A 279 2.56 -23.35 -20.70
CA ARG A 279 3.23 -23.83 -21.93
C ARG A 279 3.71 -22.72 -22.85
N HIS A 280 3.25 -21.48 -22.63
CA HIS A 280 3.52 -20.34 -23.51
C HIS A 280 3.71 -19.10 -22.66
N SER A 281 4.94 -18.85 -22.25
CA SER A 281 5.30 -17.72 -21.35
C SER A 281 4.90 -16.34 -21.87
N HIS A 282 4.66 -16.20 -23.16
CA HIS A 282 4.22 -14.93 -23.77
C HIS A 282 2.69 -14.79 -23.85
N ARG A 283 1.94 -15.83 -23.48
CA ARG A 283 0.48 -15.77 -23.43
C ARG A 283 0.02 -15.71 -21.98
N PHE A 284 -0.99 -14.91 -21.77
CA PHE A 284 -1.58 -14.72 -20.45
C PHE A 284 -3.04 -15.16 -20.46
N GLN A 285 -3.49 -15.61 -19.33
CA GLN A 285 -4.87 -15.92 -19.02
C GLN A 285 -5.33 -15.06 -17.84
N VAL A 286 -6.62 -14.75 -17.79
CA VAL A 286 -7.20 -13.99 -16.68
C VAL A 286 -7.63 -14.95 -15.61
N LEU A 287 -7.21 -14.70 -14.37
CA LEU A 287 -7.78 -15.33 -13.19
C LEU A 287 -8.80 -14.38 -12.59
N SER A 288 -9.96 -14.91 -12.19
CA SER A 288 -10.97 -14.20 -11.43
C SER A 288 -11.32 -14.95 -10.15
N ALA A 289 -11.62 -14.20 -9.09
CA ALA A 289 -12.07 -14.76 -7.81
C ALA A 289 -13.27 -13.98 -7.30
N ALA A 290 -14.26 -14.69 -6.78
CA ALA A 290 -15.53 -14.12 -6.35
C ALA A 290 -16.03 -14.70 -5.02
N THR A 291 -17.03 -14.06 -4.46
CA THR A 291 -17.65 -14.49 -3.20
C THR A 291 -18.52 -15.73 -3.34
N ASP A 292 -18.76 -16.20 -4.56
CA ASP A 292 -19.34 -17.53 -4.83
C ASP A 292 -18.39 -18.70 -4.49
N GLY A 293 -17.20 -18.40 -3.95
CA GLY A 293 -16.21 -19.40 -3.56
C GLY A 293 -15.45 -19.99 -4.72
N ARG A 294 -15.55 -19.43 -5.92
CA ARG A 294 -14.85 -19.92 -7.10
C ARG A 294 -13.65 -19.06 -7.46
N VAL A 295 -12.61 -19.72 -7.97
CA VAL A 295 -11.44 -19.10 -8.61
C VAL A 295 -11.30 -19.70 -9.99
N LEU A 296 -11.49 -18.88 -11.02
CA LEU A 296 -11.65 -19.32 -12.40
C LEU A 296 -10.56 -18.74 -13.29
N LEU A 297 -10.04 -19.55 -14.23
CA LEU A 297 -9.02 -19.15 -15.18
C LEU A 297 -9.61 -19.14 -16.59
N TRP A 298 -9.49 -18.00 -17.23
CA TRP A 298 -10.09 -17.69 -18.51
C TRP A 298 -9.04 -17.50 -19.60
N ARG A 299 -9.29 -18.07 -20.77
CA ARG A 299 -8.47 -17.88 -21.97
C ARG A 299 -9.25 -17.12 -23.03
N ALA A 300 -8.57 -16.21 -23.69
CA ALA A 300 -9.10 -15.56 -24.87
C ALA A 300 -9.38 -16.60 -25.95
N SER A 301 -10.60 -16.60 -26.45
CA SER A 301 -11.06 -17.39 -27.59
C SER A 301 -11.30 -16.48 -28.77
N GLY A 302 -11.31 -17.02 -29.99
CA GLY A 302 -11.79 -16.27 -31.14
C GLY A 302 -13.19 -15.71 -30.88
N ALA A 303 -13.60 -14.68 -31.63
CA ALA A 303 -14.92 -14.05 -31.51
C ALA A 303 -15.19 -13.26 -30.23
N GLY A 304 -14.18 -12.66 -29.59
CA GLY A 304 -14.39 -11.72 -28.48
C GLY A 304 -14.87 -12.36 -27.17
N GLN A 305 -14.65 -13.66 -26.97
CA GLN A 305 -15.08 -14.37 -25.77
C GLN A 305 -13.91 -14.86 -24.92
N LEU A 306 -14.12 -14.87 -23.60
CA LEU A 306 -13.32 -15.59 -22.64
C LEU A 306 -13.95 -16.96 -22.39
N ARG A 307 -13.16 -18.04 -22.49
CA ARG A 307 -13.59 -19.39 -22.17
C ARG A 307 -12.89 -19.91 -20.93
N LEU A 308 -13.65 -20.60 -20.09
CA LEU A 308 -13.13 -21.25 -18.90
C LEU A 308 -12.13 -22.34 -19.30
N SER A 309 -10.91 -22.26 -18.79
CA SER A 309 -9.85 -23.23 -19.03
C SER A 309 -9.58 -24.13 -17.84
N LYS A 310 -9.73 -23.60 -16.63
CA LYS A 310 -9.52 -24.29 -15.36
C LYS A 310 -10.29 -23.57 -14.27
N GLY A 311 -10.77 -24.32 -13.27
CA GLY A 311 -11.50 -23.71 -12.18
C GLY A 311 -11.25 -24.43 -10.85
N PHE A 312 -11.40 -23.66 -9.78
CA PHE A 312 -11.31 -24.12 -8.40
C PHE A 312 -12.54 -23.66 -7.65
N ALA A 313 -12.97 -24.47 -6.66
CA ALA A 313 -14.02 -24.10 -5.75
C ALA A 313 -13.66 -24.44 -4.31
N LEU A 314 -14.06 -23.57 -3.40
CA LEU A 314 -13.80 -23.71 -1.96
C LEU A 314 -15.07 -24.22 -1.28
N ALA A 315 -15.07 -25.47 -0.86
CA ALA A 315 -16.14 -26.04 -0.07
C ALA A 315 -15.73 -26.18 1.39
N VAL A 316 -16.60 -25.79 2.32
CA VAL A 316 -16.35 -25.86 3.77
C VAL A 316 -15.91 -27.26 4.21
N GLN A 317 -16.48 -28.30 3.58
CA GLN A 317 -16.17 -29.69 3.92
C GLN A 317 -14.75 -30.12 3.53
N GLN A 318 -14.12 -29.40 2.59
CA GLN A 318 -12.79 -29.67 2.08
C GLN A 318 -11.71 -28.78 2.70
N LEU A 319 -12.11 -27.85 3.57
CA LEU A 319 -11.14 -27.08 4.34
C LEU A 319 -10.46 -27.96 5.40
N PRO A 320 -9.19 -27.70 5.73
CA PRO A 320 -8.50 -28.39 6.81
C PRO A 320 -9.29 -28.34 8.12
N ARG A 321 -9.29 -29.45 8.89
CA ARG A 321 -10.07 -29.58 10.13
C ARG A 321 -9.71 -28.58 11.24
N SER A 322 -8.58 -27.92 11.13
CA SER A 322 -8.17 -26.80 11.99
C SER A 322 -9.07 -25.56 11.85
N THR A 323 -9.80 -25.46 10.75
CA THR A 323 -10.72 -24.37 10.46
C THR A 323 -12.01 -24.56 11.28
N LYS A 324 -12.14 -23.86 12.41
CA LYS A 324 -13.36 -23.83 13.22
C LYS A 324 -14.36 -22.82 12.62
N LEU A 325 -14.78 -23.02 11.40
CA LEU A 325 -15.92 -22.26 10.84
C LEU A 325 -17.17 -22.58 11.66
N LYS A 326 -17.88 -21.56 12.12
CA LYS A 326 -19.26 -21.73 12.59
C LYS A 326 -20.01 -22.41 11.46
N LYS A 327 -20.69 -23.51 11.75
CA LYS A 327 -21.45 -24.27 10.74
C LYS A 327 -22.28 -23.26 9.93
N PRO A 328 -22.11 -23.21 8.60
CA PRO A 328 -22.89 -22.31 7.78
C PRO A 328 -24.39 -22.62 7.97
N PRO A 329 -25.27 -21.62 7.84
CA PRO A 329 -26.69 -21.87 7.80
C PRO A 329 -26.98 -22.94 6.76
N ARG A 330 -27.96 -23.78 7.00
CA ARG A 330 -28.31 -24.95 6.18
C ARG A 330 -28.40 -24.55 4.70
N GLY A 331 -27.45 -25.00 3.89
CA GLY A 331 -27.49 -24.83 2.42
C GLY A 331 -26.23 -24.19 1.81
N GLU A 332 -25.48 -23.39 2.54
CA GLU A 332 -24.27 -22.78 2.02
C GLU A 332 -23.07 -23.68 2.34
N THR A 333 -22.47 -24.22 1.29
CA THR A 333 -21.29 -25.09 1.40
C THR A 333 -20.02 -24.40 0.88
N GLU A 334 -20.14 -23.25 0.23
CA GLU A 334 -19.08 -22.52 -0.44
C GLU A 334 -18.54 -21.41 0.46
N VAL A 335 -17.23 -21.13 0.32
CA VAL A 335 -16.53 -20.10 1.11
C VAL A 335 -16.12 -18.99 0.18
N GLY A 336 -16.71 -17.80 0.37
CA GLY A 336 -16.44 -16.64 -0.48
C GLY A 336 -14.98 -16.20 -0.45
N VAL A 337 -14.46 -15.89 -1.64
CA VAL A 337 -13.09 -15.38 -1.85
C VAL A 337 -13.14 -13.86 -2.05
N THR A 338 -12.36 -13.14 -1.30
CA THR A 338 -12.30 -11.67 -1.33
C THR A 338 -10.99 -11.14 -1.89
N SER A 339 -9.91 -11.90 -1.79
CA SER A 339 -8.59 -11.48 -2.28
C SER A 339 -7.71 -12.67 -2.65
N VAL A 340 -6.76 -12.42 -3.56
CA VAL A 340 -5.80 -13.42 -4.08
C VAL A 340 -4.42 -12.80 -4.23
N ALA A 341 -3.39 -13.50 -3.78
CA ALA A 341 -2.00 -13.14 -4.06
C ALA A 341 -1.19 -14.37 -4.46
N PHE A 342 -0.40 -14.26 -5.50
CA PHE A 342 0.52 -15.31 -5.95
C PHE A 342 1.90 -15.14 -5.32
N SER A 343 2.56 -16.27 -5.06
CA SER A 343 3.97 -16.27 -4.70
C SER A 343 4.81 -15.82 -5.90
N SER A 344 5.75 -14.92 -5.68
CA SER A 344 6.72 -14.51 -6.71
C SER A 344 7.75 -15.59 -7.03
N PHE A 345 7.88 -16.60 -6.16
CA PHE A 345 8.88 -17.68 -6.26
C PHE A 345 8.31 -18.99 -6.81
N ASP A 346 7.01 -19.21 -6.67
CA ASP A 346 6.31 -20.39 -7.16
C ASP A 346 4.98 -19.98 -7.78
N SER A 347 4.93 -19.99 -9.10
CA SER A 347 3.75 -19.62 -9.87
C SER A 347 2.53 -20.54 -9.68
N SER A 348 2.72 -21.69 -9.05
CA SER A 348 1.62 -22.60 -8.71
C SER A 348 1.01 -22.33 -7.34
N LEU A 349 1.71 -21.57 -6.48
CA LEU A 349 1.33 -21.30 -5.11
C LEU A 349 0.65 -19.93 -4.98
N PHE A 350 -0.49 -19.90 -4.33
CA PHE A 350 -1.21 -18.67 -4.05
C PHE A 350 -1.90 -18.67 -2.69
N VAL A 351 -2.16 -17.50 -2.17
CA VAL A 351 -2.89 -17.27 -0.93
C VAL A 351 -4.23 -16.62 -1.25
N LEU A 352 -5.28 -17.12 -0.62
CA LEU A 352 -6.62 -16.55 -0.68
C LEU A 352 -6.98 -15.90 0.65
N GLY A 353 -7.60 -14.73 0.59
CA GLY A 353 -8.38 -14.16 1.67
C GLY A 353 -9.85 -14.52 1.50
N THR A 354 -10.53 -14.81 2.61
CA THR A 354 -11.92 -15.28 2.58
C THR A 354 -12.85 -14.40 3.42
N GLU A 355 -14.15 -14.43 3.10
CA GLU A 355 -15.18 -13.78 3.91
C GLU A 355 -15.27 -14.35 5.33
N GLY A 356 -14.89 -15.60 5.52
CA GLY A 356 -14.82 -16.24 6.83
C GLY A 356 -13.64 -15.80 7.71
N GLY A 357 -12.79 -14.89 7.21
CA GLY A 357 -11.61 -14.39 7.93
C GLY A 357 -10.36 -15.23 7.78
N PHE A 358 -10.41 -16.35 7.08
CA PHE A 358 -9.27 -17.28 6.96
C PHE A 358 -8.41 -16.92 5.76
N PRO A 359 -7.10 -16.64 5.95
CA PRO A 359 -6.14 -16.79 4.87
C PRO A 359 -5.91 -18.27 4.58
N LEU A 360 -5.87 -18.65 3.31
CA LEU A 360 -5.74 -20.03 2.85
C LEU A 360 -4.56 -20.17 1.88
N LYS A 361 -3.67 -21.14 2.13
CA LYS A 361 -2.63 -21.53 1.18
C LYS A 361 -3.22 -22.50 0.17
N CYS A 362 -3.08 -22.18 -1.10
CA CYS A 362 -3.69 -22.90 -2.22
C CYS A 362 -2.66 -23.22 -3.31
N SER A 363 -2.97 -24.21 -4.13
CA SER A 363 -2.13 -24.62 -5.26
C SER A 363 -2.93 -24.74 -6.56
N LEU A 364 -2.38 -24.20 -7.65
CA LEU A 364 -2.90 -24.43 -9.00
C LEU A 364 -2.72 -25.90 -9.45
N ALA A 365 -1.79 -26.64 -8.84
CA ALA A 365 -1.53 -28.05 -9.16
C ALA A 365 -2.49 -29.02 -8.45
N ALA A 366 -3.48 -28.51 -7.68
CA ALA A 366 -4.44 -29.34 -6.99
C ALA A 366 -5.21 -30.26 -7.95
N GLU A 367 -5.33 -31.56 -7.57
CA GLU A 367 -6.00 -32.59 -8.38
C GLU A 367 -7.34 -33.06 -7.79
N ALA A 368 -7.54 -32.85 -6.48
CA ALA A 368 -8.75 -33.25 -5.80
C ALA A 368 -9.99 -32.54 -6.39
N ALA A 369 -11.04 -33.29 -6.67
CA ALA A 369 -12.30 -32.70 -7.16
C ALA A 369 -12.95 -31.84 -6.07
N ALA A 370 -13.50 -30.70 -6.45
CA ALA A 370 -14.23 -29.83 -5.53
C ALA A 370 -15.65 -30.39 -5.27
N LEU A 371 -16.08 -30.30 -4.03
CA LEU A 371 -17.44 -30.65 -3.60
C LEU A 371 -18.36 -29.42 -3.77
N THR A 372 -18.62 -29.06 -5.01
CA THR A 372 -19.53 -27.95 -5.35
C THR A 372 -20.81 -28.47 -5.97
N ARG A 373 -21.91 -27.73 -5.81
CA ARG A 373 -23.20 -27.99 -6.45
C ARG A 373 -23.36 -27.27 -7.78
N THR A 374 -22.46 -26.32 -8.07
CA THR A 374 -22.52 -25.49 -9.25
C THR A 374 -22.09 -26.28 -10.47
N ALA A 375 -22.91 -26.28 -11.51
CA ALA A 375 -22.56 -26.84 -12.81
C ALA A 375 -21.44 -26.01 -13.45
N SER A 376 -20.49 -26.67 -14.08
CA SER A 376 -19.42 -26.01 -14.81
C SER A 376 -19.01 -26.87 -16.00
N SER A 377 -18.63 -26.25 -17.11
CA SER A 377 -18.13 -26.94 -18.29
C SER A 377 -16.78 -27.63 -18.07
N VAL A 378 -16.05 -27.22 -17.04
CA VAL A 378 -14.76 -27.76 -16.64
C VAL A 378 -14.85 -28.30 -15.20
N PRO A 379 -14.24 -29.49 -14.90
CA PRO A 379 -14.21 -30.00 -13.54
C PRO A 379 -13.50 -29.05 -12.57
N LEU A 380 -14.20 -28.59 -11.55
CA LEU A 380 -13.64 -27.73 -10.52
C LEU A 380 -12.80 -28.55 -9.54
N ARG A 381 -11.69 -27.98 -9.08
CA ARG A 381 -10.74 -28.61 -8.15
C ARG A 381 -10.75 -27.92 -6.79
N ALA A 382 -10.40 -28.65 -5.73
CA ALA A 382 -10.22 -28.11 -4.39
C ALA A 382 -8.77 -27.65 -4.22
N PRO A 383 -8.49 -26.34 -4.14
CA PRO A 383 -7.12 -25.82 -4.20
C PRO A 383 -6.43 -25.79 -2.85
N VAL A 384 -7.19 -25.85 -1.73
CA VAL A 384 -6.70 -25.54 -0.37
C VAL A 384 -5.77 -26.62 0.14
N GLN A 385 -4.57 -26.20 0.52
CA GLN A 385 -3.55 -27.05 1.13
C GLN A 385 -3.44 -26.83 2.65
N PHE A 386 -3.59 -25.56 3.08
CA PHE A 386 -3.37 -25.17 4.47
C PHE A 386 -4.23 -23.97 4.85
N THR A 387 -4.56 -23.85 6.14
CA THR A 387 -5.35 -22.74 6.70
C THR A 387 -4.56 -22.06 7.80
N PHE A 388 -4.47 -20.75 7.72
CA PHE A 388 -3.81 -19.91 8.72
C PHE A 388 -4.79 -19.48 9.81
N PHE A 389 -4.25 -18.93 10.90
CA PHE A 389 -5.03 -18.34 11.98
C PHE A 389 -5.93 -17.22 11.41
N PRO A 390 -7.22 -17.15 11.78
CA PRO A 390 -8.16 -16.25 11.15
C PRO A 390 -8.07 -14.83 11.71
N HIS A 391 -8.46 -13.87 10.89
CA HIS A 391 -8.89 -12.54 11.32
C HIS A 391 -10.22 -12.58 12.07
N GLY A 392 -10.55 -11.51 12.78
CA GLY A 392 -11.84 -11.31 13.45
C GLY A 392 -13.03 -11.13 12.53
N GLY A 393 -12.81 -11.01 11.21
CA GLY A 393 -13.80 -10.86 10.16
C GLY A 393 -13.18 -11.01 8.76
N PRO A 394 -13.92 -10.70 7.68
CA PRO A 394 -13.46 -10.86 6.29
C PRO A 394 -12.06 -10.29 6.03
N VAL A 395 -11.27 -11.03 5.24
CA VAL A 395 -9.95 -10.61 4.76
C VAL A 395 -10.10 -9.89 3.44
N TYR A 396 -9.86 -8.59 3.39
CA TYR A 396 -10.04 -7.82 2.16
C TYR A 396 -8.81 -7.78 1.26
N SER A 397 -7.65 -8.00 1.80
CA SER A 397 -6.42 -7.94 1.01
C SER A 397 -5.38 -8.93 1.52
N VAL A 398 -4.71 -9.56 0.59
CA VAL A 398 -3.50 -10.36 0.82
C VAL A 398 -2.40 -9.91 -0.11
N SER A 399 -1.13 -9.96 0.34
CA SER A 399 0.03 -9.55 -0.44
C SER A 399 1.22 -10.45 -0.11
N CYS A 400 1.68 -11.26 -1.06
CA CYS A 400 2.88 -12.07 -0.89
C CYS A 400 4.13 -11.19 -1.01
N SER A 401 5.16 -11.51 -0.22
CA SER A 401 6.44 -10.81 -0.31
C SER A 401 7.10 -11.08 -1.67
N PRO A 402 7.60 -10.04 -2.37
CA PRO A 402 8.41 -10.25 -3.55
C PRO A 402 9.86 -10.62 -3.24
N PHE A 403 10.28 -10.54 -1.96
CA PHE A 403 11.66 -10.76 -1.52
C PHE A 403 11.86 -12.07 -0.77
N HIS A 404 10.80 -12.58 -0.11
CA HIS A 404 10.89 -13.81 0.69
C HIS A 404 9.77 -14.78 0.33
N ARG A 405 10.14 -16.03 -0.01
CA ARG A 405 9.23 -17.06 -0.55
C ARG A 405 8.09 -17.47 0.36
N ASN A 406 8.27 -17.34 1.68
CA ASN A 406 7.31 -17.84 2.66
C ASN A 406 6.46 -16.72 3.31
N LEU A 407 6.80 -15.44 3.11
CA LEU A 407 6.13 -14.37 3.83
C LEU A 407 4.97 -13.78 3.02
N PHE A 408 3.88 -13.48 3.72
CA PHE A 408 2.77 -12.73 3.17
C PHE A 408 2.07 -11.89 4.24
N LEU A 409 1.43 -10.82 3.80
CA LEU A 409 0.60 -9.94 4.60
C LEU A 409 -0.87 -10.22 4.31
N SER A 410 -1.71 -10.03 5.32
CA SER A 410 -3.16 -9.97 5.15
C SER A 410 -3.74 -8.81 5.95
N ALA A 411 -4.83 -8.23 5.44
CA ALA A 411 -5.57 -7.15 6.09
C ALA A 411 -7.07 -7.45 6.07
N GLY A 412 -7.75 -7.13 7.16
CA GLY A 412 -9.15 -7.48 7.35
C GLY A 412 -10.00 -6.41 8.00
N THR A 413 -11.27 -6.75 8.20
CA THR A 413 -12.27 -5.87 8.81
C THR A 413 -12.05 -5.63 10.30
N ASP A 414 -11.19 -6.41 10.93
CA ASP A 414 -10.80 -6.25 12.33
C ASP A 414 -9.77 -5.14 12.58
N GLY A 415 -9.36 -4.43 11.51
CA GLY A 415 -8.39 -3.35 11.58
C GLY A 415 -6.96 -3.83 11.81
N HIS A 416 -6.71 -5.14 11.65
CA HIS A 416 -5.38 -5.71 11.80
C HIS A 416 -4.73 -6.03 10.46
N VAL A 417 -3.41 -5.85 10.42
CA VAL A 417 -2.53 -6.49 9.45
C VAL A 417 -1.79 -7.60 10.16
N HIS A 418 -1.85 -8.80 9.58
CA HIS A 418 -1.06 -9.92 10.04
C HIS A 418 0.06 -10.22 9.05
N LEU A 419 1.25 -10.44 9.56
CA LEU A 419 2.38 -11.00 8.84
C LEU A 419 2.45 -12.49 9.14
N TYR A 420 2.40 -13.31 8.10
CA TYR A 420 2.48 -14.77 8.22
C TYR A 420 3.72 -15.34 7.53
N SER A 421 4.17 -16.47 8.06
CA SER A 421 5.00 -17.40 7.29
C SER A 421 4.13 -18.54 6.77
N MET A 422 4.36 -18.98 5.52
CA MET A 422 3.69 -20.14 4.93
C MET A 422 4.04 -21.48 5.61
N LEU A 423 4.96 -21.45 6.58
CA LEU A 423 5.43 -22.63 7.31
C LEU A 423 4.68 -22.87 8.63
N GLN A 424 3.95 -21.88 9.14
CA GLN A 424 3.21 -22.00 10.40
C GLN A 424 1.81 -21.36 10.32
N ALA A 425 0.90 -21.85 11.19
CA ALA A 425 -0.48 -21.39 11.19
C ALA A 425 -0.67 -20.03 11.85
N GLN A 426 0.11 -19.72 12.89
CA GLN A 426 0.01 -18.47 13.62
C GLN A 426 0.73 -17.35 12.87
N PRO A 427 0.23 -16.10 12.96
CA PRO A 427 0.95 -14.97 12.41
C PRO A 427 2.27 -14.75 13.18
N LEU A 428 3.31 -14.33 12.46
CA LEU A 428 4.57 -13.88 13.05
C LEU A 428 4.36 -12.60 13.85
N THR A 429 3.60 -11.69 13.28
CA THR A 429 3.29 -10.40 13.89
C THR A 429 1.85 -10.00 13.56
N SER A 430 1.19 -9.38 14.53
CA SER A 430 -0.16 -8.84 14.40
C SER A 430 -0.14 -7.36 14.77
N LEU A 431 -0.53 -6.50 13.83
CA LEU A 431 -0.48 -5.05 13.95
C LEU A 431 -1.90 -4.50 13.88
N GLN A 432 -2.36 -3.86 14.93
CA GLN A 432 -3.62 -3.11 14.90
C GLN A 432 -3.36 -1.72 14.34
N LEU A 433 -3.77 -1.47 13.11
CA LEU A 433 -3.52 -0.24 12.38
C LEU A 433 -4.69 0.74 12.42
N SER A 434 -5.90 0.24 12.58
CA SER A 434 -7.12 1.04 12.55
C SER A 434 -8.16 0.46 13.50
N HIS A 435 -9.07 1.30 13.98
CA HIS A 435 -10.30 0.87 14.65
C HIS A 435 -11.43 0.58 13.67
N LYS A 436 -11.23 0.93 12.39
CA LYS A 436 -12.10 0.61 11.27
C LYS A 436 -11.48 -0.48 10.40
N TYR A 437 -12.14 -0.81 9.30
CA TYR A 437 -11.70 -1.81 8.33
C TYR A 437 -10.40 -1.40 7.64
N LEU A 438 -9.57 -2.38 7.32
CA LEU A 438 -8.47 -2.23 6.38
C LEU A 438 -8.89 -2.85 5.05
N PHE A 439 -8.80 -2.07 3.99
CA PHE A 439 -9.28 -2.47 2.66
C PHE A 439 -8.16 -2.97 1.74
N ALA A 440 -6.96 -2.46 1.91
CA ALA A 440 -5.83 -2.88 1.10
C ALA A 440 -4.54 -2.93 1.92
N VAL A 441 -3.71 -3.92 1.62
CA VAL A 441 -2.31 -4.01 2.07
C VAL A 441 -1.46 -4.41 0.87
N ARG A 442 -0.33 -3.72 0.67
CA ARG A 442 0.60 -3.99 -0.42
C ARG A 442 2.03 -3.95 0.09
N TRP A 443 2.78 -4.96 -0.28
CA TRP A 443 4.23 -4.97 -0.05
C TRP A 443 4.92 -4.01 -1.00
N SER A 444 5.97 -3.33 -0.53
CA SER A 444 6.80 -2.51 -1.42
C SER A 444 7.45 -3.38 -2.50
N PRO A 445 7.51 -2.95 -3.76
CA PRO A 445 8.19 -3.69 -4.81
C PRO A 445 9.72 -3.61 -4.73
N VAL A 446 10.29 -2.70 -3.92
CA VAL A 446 11.73 -2.42 -3.87
C VAL A 446 12.34 -2.58 -2.49
N ARG A 447 11.57 -2.36 -1.41
CA ARG A 447 12.09 -2.48 -0.04
C ARG A 447 11.53 -3.69 0.68
N PRO A 448 12.39 -4.64 1.12
CA PRO A 448 11.97 -5.88 1.77
C PRO A 448 11.14 -5.69 3.04
N LEU A 449 11.43 -4.67 3.84
CA LEU A 449 10.80 -4.43 5.13
C LEU A 449 9.69 -3.37 5.09
N VAL A 450 9.32 -2.88 3.90
CA VAL A 450 8.32 -1.82 3.75
C VAL A 450 7.02 -2.35 3.15
N PHE A 451 5.91 -1.94 3.73
CA PHE A 451 4.57 -2.16 3.18
C PHE A 451 3.66 -0.94 3.42
N ALA A 452 2.56 -0.90 2.69
CA ALA A 452 1.54 0.13 2.84
C ALA A 452 0.18 -0.50 3.13
N ALA A 453 -0.64 0.19 3.93
CA ALA A 453 -2.01 -0.20 4.23
C ALA A 453 -2.97 0.97 4.04
N ALA A 454 -4.18 0.69 3.52
CA ALA A 454 -5.24 1.65 3.33
C ALA A 454 -6.39 1.38 4.31
N SER A 455 -6.84 2.42 5.02
CA SER A 455 -7.79 2.27 6.11
C SER A 455 -9.15 2.89 5.82
N GLY A 456 -10.15 2.44 6.57
CA GLY A 456 -11.48 3.03 6.63
C GLY A 456 -11.55 4.36 7.39
N GLU A 457 -10.44 4.84 7.93
CA GLU A 457 -10.31 6.14 8.59
C GLU A 457 -9.90 7.25 7.61
N GLY A 458 -9.60 6.89 6.38
CA GLY A 458 -9.26 7.84 5.32
C GLY A 458 -7.77 8.13 5.19
N ASP A 459 -6.93 7.27 5.72
CA ASP A 459 -5.48 7.39 5.65
C ASP A 459 -4.83 6.20 4.93
N VAL A 460 -3.62 6.45 4.45
CA VAL A 460 -2.68 5.45 3.94
C VAL A 460 -1.48 5.45 4.87
N GLN A 461 -1.16 4.30 5.42
CA GLN A 461 -0.09 4.13 6.39
C GLN A 461 1.07 3.36 5.75
N LEU A 462 2.27 3.94 5.85
CA LEU A 462 3.53 3.33 5.42
C LEU A 462 4.28 2.79 6.64
N PHE A 463 4.63 1.53 6.58
CA PHE A 463 5.38 0.82 7.59
C PHE A 463 6.78 0.47 7.10
N ASP A 464 7.75 0.66 7.97
CA ASP A 464 9.10 0.15 7.84
C ASP A 464 9.36 -0.73 9.08
N LEU A 465 9.33 -2.05 8.88
CA LEU A 465 9.46 -3.05 9.96
C LEU A 465 10.82 -2.97 10.67
N GLN A 466 11.83 -2.40 10.03
CA GLN A 466 13.13 -2.17 10.66
C GLN A 466 13.05 -1.06 11.71
N LYS A 467 12.26 0.00 11.46
CA LYS A 467 12.14 1.14 12.37
C LYS A 467 11.15 0.91 13.49
N SER A 468 10.02 0.32 13.19
CA SER A 468 8.98 0.03 14.17
C SER A 468 8.06 -1.09 13.70
N SER A 469 7.82 -2.03 14.59
CA SER A 469 6.83 -3.10 14.39
C SER A 469 5.43 -2.74 14.91
N GLN A 470 5.23 -1.56 15.50
CA GLN A 470 3.95 -1.21 16.16
C GLN A 470 3.30 0.07 15.62
N LYS A 471 4.08 0.99 15.06
CA LYS A 471 3.58 2.29 14.59
C LYS A 471 3.97 2.51 13.14
N PRO A 472 3.10 3.15 12.35
CA PRO A 472 3.46 3.53 10.98
C PRO A 472 4.62 4.52 11.00
N THR A 473 5.54 4.37 10.07
CA THR A 473 6.62 5.32 9.86
C THR A 473 6.07 6.65 9.34
N VAL A 474 5.06 6.57 8.47
CA VAL A 474 4.34 7.73 7.93
C VAL A 474 2.86 7.40 7.80
N SER A 475 1.99 8.30 8.26
CA SER A 475 0.56 8.26 7.97
C SER A 475 0.20 9.41 7.04
N ILE A 476 -0.37 9.06 5.89
CA ILE A 476 -0.76 9.98 4.81
C ILE A 476 -2.26 10.21 4.89
N THR A 477 -2.70 11.42 5.14
CA THR A 477 -4.11 11.77 5.10
C THR A 477 -4.60 11.83 3.66
N GLN A 478 -5.25 10.76 3.19
CA GLN A 478 -5.84 10.69 1.87
C GLN A 478 -7.12 11.53 1.79
N THR A 479 -8.00 11.40 2.78
CA THR A 479 -9.27 12.13 2.87
C THR A 479 -9.30 12.98 4.13
N GLN A 480 -9.79 14.21 4.04
CA GLN A 480 -9.86 15.11 5.20
C GLN A 480 -11.06 14.83 6.12
N ASP A 481 -12.10 14.22 5.59
CA ASP A 481 -13.34 13.91 6.30
C ASP A 481 -13.41 12.48 6.85
N GLY A 482 -12.33 11.71 6.73
CA GLY A 482 -12.25 10.33 7.19
C GLY A 482 -13.05 9.35 6.35
N SER A 483 -13.34 9.69 5.07
CA SER A 483 -13.94 8.75 4.11
C SER A 483 -12.95 7.63 3.79
N PRO A 484 -13.40 6.36 3.67
CA PRO A 484 -12.54 5.21 3.47
C PRO A 484 -11.64 5.29 2.23
N VAL A 485 -10.45 4.70 2.34
CA VAL A 485 -9.56 4.41 1.21
C VAL A 485 -9.70 2.94 0.85
N TYR A 486 -10.20 2.65 -0.35
CA TYR A 486 -10.56 1.29 -0.75
C TYR A 486 -9.44 0.54 -1.46
N CYS A 487 -8.58 1.23 -2.18
CA CYS A 487 -7.54 0.59 -2.98
C CYS A 487 -6.22 1.35 -2.90
N LEU A 488 -5.14 0.60 -3.06
CA LEU A 488 -3.76 1.05 -2.92
C LEU A 488 -2.88 0.21 -3.84
N GLU A 489 -1.96 0.87 -4.56
CA GLU A 489 -1.04 0.16 -5.45
C GLU A 489 0.29 0.92 -5.57
N PHE A 490 1.41 0.23 -5.33
CA PHE A 490 2.74 0.75 -5.67
C PHE A 490 2.98 0.67 -7.18
N ASN A 491 3.70 1.63 -7.71
CA ASN A 491 4.18 1.55 -9.08
C ASN A 491 5.46 0.70 -9.12
N SER A 492 5.44 -0.40 -9.84
CA SER A 492 6.58 -1.32 -9.93
C SER A 492 7.70 -0.83 -10.85
N GLN A 493 7.41 0.13 -11.74
CA GLN A 493 8.38 0.71 -12.69
C GLN A 493 8.93 2.04 -12.16
N GLN A 494 8.04 2.94 -11.76
CA GLN A 494 8.39 4.20 -11.13
C GLN A 494 8.20 4.05 -9.60
N THR A 495 9.17 3.43 -8.96
CA THR A 495 9.10 2.93 -7.59
C THR A 495 8.88 4.01 -6.52
N GLN A 496 9.08 5.27 -6.88
CA GLN A 496 8.76 6.42 -6.05
C GLN A 496 7.26 6.77 -6.02
N LEU A 497 6.41 6.10 -6.81
CA LEU A 497 5.00 6.42 -6.89
C LEU A 497 4.12 5.40 -6.18
N LEU A 498 3.16 5.91 -5.42
CA LEU A 498 2.11 5.16 -4.76
C LEU A 498 0.77 5.79 -5.11
N ALA A 499 -0.19 4.99 -5.57
CA ALA A 499 -1.54 5.48 -5.84
C ALA A 499 -2.53 4.94 -4.82
N ALA A 500 -3.49 5.76 -4.42
CA ALA A 500 -4.57 5.41 -3.51
C ALA A 500 -5.90 5.99 -3.98
N GLY A 501 -6.96 5.18 -3.93
CA GLY A 501 -8.31 5.55 -4.33
C GLY A 501 -9.31 5.50 -3.17
N ASP A 502 -10.19 6.47 -3.10
CA ASP A 502 -11.07 6.68 -1.96
C ASP A 502 -12.58 6.58 -2.30
N ALA A 503 -13.39 6.62 -1.26
CA ALA A 503 -14.84 6.58 -1.33
C ALA A 503 -15.47 7.83 -1.98
N LYS A 504 -14.72 8.90 -2.19
CA LYS A 504 -15.20 10.12 -2.87
C LYS A 504 -14.95 10.13 -4.37
N GLY A 505 -14.44 9.03 -4.90
CA GLY A 505 -14.09 8.93 -6.31
C GLY A 505 -12.81 9.71 -6.67
N MET A 506 -11.95 9.99 -5.70
CA MET A 506 -10.66 10.63 -5.93
C MET A 506 -9.53 9.62 -5.88
N VAL A 507 -8.58 9.79 -6.78
CA VAL A 507 -7.32 9.04 -6.76
C VAL A 507 -6.18 10.02 -6.55
N LYS A 508 -5.39 9.80 -5.51
CA LYS A 508 -4.17 10.57 -5.28
C LYS A 508 -2.95 9.72 -5.61
N VAL A 509 -2.02 10.35 -6.31
CA VAL A 509 -0.70 9.79 -6.59
C VAL A 509 0.30 10.49 -5.67
N TRP A 510 0.93 9.69 -4.82
CA TRP A 510 1.88 10.12 -3.82
C TRP A 510 3.30 9.83 -4.29
N GLN A 511 4.17 10.79 -4.12
CA GLN A 511 5.60 10.63 -4.33
C GLN A 511 6.27 10.30 -2.99
N LEU A 512 6.97 9.18 -2.98
CA LEU A 512 7.72 8.68 -1.84
C LEU A 512 9.16 9.18 -1.88
N SER A 513 9.73 9.48 -0.72
CA SER A 513 11.15 9.82 -0.60
C SER A 513 12.05 8.59 -0.78
N THR A 514 13.35 8.83 -0.93
CA THR A 514 14.40 7.80 -1.01
C THR A 514 14.37 6.84 0.17
N ALA A 515 13.94 7.30 1.35
CA ALA A 515 13.76 6.46 2.53
C ALA A 515 12.79 5.29 2.33
N PHE A 516 11.89 5.33 1.35
CA PHE A 516 10.96 4.25 1.02
C PHE A 516 11.24 3.57 -0.31
N THR A 517 12.16 4.09 -1.10
CA THR A 517 12.45 3.62 -2.48
C THR A 517 13.85 3.04 -2.65
N GLU A 518 14.76 3.31 -1.73
CA GLU A 518 16.11 2.76 -1.77
C GLU A 518 16.29 1.66 -0.71
N GLN A 519 16.72 0.50 -1.15
CA GLN A 519 16.97 -0.65 -0.27
C GLN A 519 18.23 -0.44 0.56
N GLY A 520 18.14 -0.68 1.87
CA GLY A 520 19.28 -0.71 2.77
C GLY A 520 20.14 -1.97 2.60
N PRO A 521 21.41 -1.94 3.04
CA PRO A 521 22.39 -3.00 2.75
C PRO A 521 22.10 -4.36 3.40
N ARG A 522 21.22 -4.43 4.40
CA ARG A 522 20.90 -5.67 5.17
C ARG A 522 19.44 -6.03 5.23
N GLU A 523 18.56 -5.30 4.57
CA GLU A 523 17.12 -5.49 4.72
C GLU A 523 16.62 -6.89 4.34
N THR A 524 17.29 -7.54 3.39
CA THR A 524 16.92 -8.92 3.01
C THR A 524 17.32 -9.91 4.11
N GLU A 525 18.51 -9.73 4.71
CA GLU A 525 18.98 -10.54 5.83
C GLU A 525 18.09 -10.34 7.07
N ASP A 526 17.70 -9.08 7.35
CA ASP A 526 16.80 -8.72 8.45
C ASP A 526 15.41 -9.35 8.24
N LEU A 527 14.91 -9.41 7.00
CA LEU A 527 13.66 -10.07 6.65
C LEU A 527 13.73 -11.59 6.88
N ASP A 528 14.84 -12.23 6.48
CA ASP A 528 15.09 -13.67 6.70
C ASP A 528 15.22 -13.97 8.20
N GLN A 529 15.86 -13.09 8.95
CA GLN A 529 16.00 -13.19 10.40
C GLN A 529 14.64 -13.08 11.10
N LEU A 530 13.77 -12.19 10.65
CA LEU A 530 12.43 -12.00 11.21
C LEU A 530 11.57 -13.28 11.07
N GLU A 531 11.74 -14.06 10.00
CA GLU A 531 11.11 -15.40 9.89
C GLU A 531 11.76 -16.40 10.85
N ALA A 532 13.09 -16.40 10.96
CA ALA A 532 13.83 -17.36 11.75
C ALA A 532 13.62 -17.18 13.27
N GLU A 533 13.56 -15.96 13.78
CA GLU A 533 13.39 -15.65 15.21
C GLU A 533 12.05 -16.14 15.77
N VAL A 534 11.02 -16.20 14.95
CA VAL A 534 9.69 -16.64 15.40
C VAL A 534 9.48 -18.15 15.17
N ALA A 535 10.34 -18.79 14.39
CA ALA A 535 10.31 -20.26 14.19
C ALA A 535 10.97 -21.03 15.33
N THR A 536 11.66 -20.34 16.25
CA THR A 536 12.22 -20.89 17.49
C THR A 536 11.29 -20.69 18.68
#